data_0b72504d572f40e4d3c32e1871b99012
#
_entry.id   0b72504d572f40e4d3c32e1871b99012
#
_cell.length_a   1.000
_cell.length_b   1.000
_cell.length_c   1.000
_cell.angle_alpha   90.00
_cell.angle_beta   90.00
_cell.angle_gamma   90.00
#
_symmetry.space_group_name_H-M   'P 1'
#
loop_
_entity.id
_entity.type
_entity.pdbx_description
1 polymer ?
#
loop_
_entity_poly.entity_id
_entity_poly.type
_entity_poly.pdbx_seq_one_letter_code
_entity_poly.pdbx_strand_id
1 'polypeptide(L)'
;ASATSVYGARALNGVIVITTKSGRRESPLRVTYSTENTVRLKPRYSEFDLLNSQETMSLYQEMNDKGYFGISNSLYGRRSGIYYQLYKGVSTVNPATGTYYLPNTPEARMDFLRKHEYANTDWFDLLFTMKPITNHVITLSGGGKNTATYASIGFYHDAGWTVTDKVR
;
A
#
# COMPACT_ATOMS: atom_id res chain seq x y z
N ALA A 1 28.80 -21.84 -27.41
CA ALA A 1 29.92 -22.35 -26.61
C ALA A 1 29.47 -22.46 -25.15
N SER A 2 29.80 -23.58 -24.50
CA SER A 2 29.49 -23.80 -23.10
C SER A 2 30.27 -22.80 -22.24
N ALA A 3 29.65 -22.18 -21.25
CA ALA A 3 30.33 -21.27 -20.31
C ALA A 3 31.54 -21.95 -19.63
N THR A 4 31.51 -23.27 -19.49
CA THR A 4 32.60 -24.08 -18.93
C THR A 4 33.84 -24.09 -19.79
N SER A 5 33.76 -23.91 -21.14
CA SER A 5 34.92 -23.85 -22.01
C SER A 5 35.77 -22.58 -21.85
N VAL A 6 35.14 -21.50 -21.37
CA VAL A 6 35.82 -20.20 -21.18
C VAL A 6 36.22 -19.98 -19.72
N TYR A 7 35.37 -20.41 -18.78
CA TYR A 7 35.52 -20.10 -17.34
C TYR A 7 35.83 -21.32 -16.46
N GLY A 8 36.04 -22.50 -17.09
CA GLY A 8 36.44 -23.75 -16.44
C GLY A 8 35.29 -24.41 -15.64
N ALA A 9 35.64 -25.43 -14.86
CA ALA A 9 34.68 -26.26 -14.10
C ALA A 9 33.86 -25.49 -13.07
N ARG A 10 34.32 -24.32 -12.60
CA ARG A 10 33.56 -23.46 -11.66
C ARG A 10 32.29 -22.84 -12.29
N ALA A 11 32.18 -22.88 -13.62
CA ALA A 11 31.03 -22.34 -14.36
C ALA A 11 29.88 -23.36 -14.53
N LEU A 12 29.93 -24.52 -13.88
CA LEU A 12 28.89 -25.55 -13.97
C LEU A 12 27.48 -25.06 -13.58
N ASN A 13 27.38 -24.13 -12.65
CA ASN A 13 26.13 -23.53 -12.19
C ASN A 13 25.76 -22.22 -12.89
N GLY A 14 26.46 -21.87 -13.96
CA GLY A 14 26.29 -20.64 -14.73
C GLY A 14 27.35 -19.59 -14.39
N VAL A 15 27.46 -18.59 -15.27
CA VAL A 15 28.40 -17.46 -15.15
C VAL A 15 27.64 -16.16 -15.38
N ILE A 16 27.79 -15.20 -14.48
CA ILE A 16 27.32 -13.84 -14.66
C ILE A 16 28.52 -12.99 -15.10
N VAL A 17 28.50 -12.54 -16.36
CA VAL A 17 29.52 -11.62 -16.90
C VAL A 17 29.00 -10.20 -16.82
N ILE A 18 29.68 -9.36 -16.05
CA ILE A 18 29.33 -7.94 -15.91
C ILE A 18 30.30 -7.13 -16.77
N THR A 19 29.78 -6.50 -17.83
CA THR A 19 30.54 -5.55 -18.64
C THR A 19 30.08 -4.15 -18.31
N THR A 20 30.99 -3.32 -17.83
CA THR A 20 30.72 -1.92 -17.54
C THR A 20 30.63 -1.09 -18.82
N LYS A 21 29.84 -0.02 -18.81
CA LYS A 21 29.80 0.93 -19.91
C LYS A 21 31.13 1.65 -20.03
N SER A 22 31.64 1.77 -21.22
CA SER A 22 32.90 2.46 -21.52
C SER A 22 32.67 3.55 -22.57
N GLY A 23 33.53 4.54 -22.60
CA GLY A 23 33.56 5.53 -23.67
C GLY A 23 34.09 4.91 -24.96
N ARG A 24 33.93 5.63 -26.07
CA ARG A 24 34.46 5.25 -27.36
C ARG A 24 35.69 6.13 -27.70
N ARG A 25 36.77 5.52 -28.15
CA ARG A 25 37.93 6.28 -28.65
C ARG A 25 37.57 7.06 -29.91
N GLU A 26 38.30 8.12 -30.17
CA GLU A 26 38.13 8.99 -31.35
C GLU A 26 36.68 9.43 -31.55
N SER A 27 35.96 9.69 -30.46
CA SER A 27 34.58 10.20 -30.50
C SER A 27 34.46 11.52 -29.79
N PRO A 28 33.64 12.47 -30.31
CA PRO A 28 33.43 13.74 -29.68
C PRO A 28 32.80 13.55 -28.30
N LEU A 29 33.04 14.52 -27.42
CA LEU A 29 32.40 14.56 -26.11
C LEU A 29 30.87 14.69 -26.27
N ARG A 30 30.14 13.75 -25.70
CA ARG A 30 28.68 13.72 -25.71
C ARG A 30 28.17 13.77 -24.28
N VAL A 31 27.30 14.71 -24.01
CA VAL A 31 26.55 14.79 -22.75
C VAL A 31 25.12 14.37 -23.04
N THR A 32 24.61 13.43 -22.25
CA THR A 32 23.21 12.99 -22.34
C THR A 32 22.56 13.17 -20.99
N TYR A 33 21.41 13.79 -20.96
CA TYR A 33 20.53 13.86 -19.82
C TYR A 33 19.28 13.04 -20.10
N SER A 34 18.95 12.15 -19.18
CA SER A 34 17.69 11.41 -19.21
C SER A 34 16.94 11.59 -17.89
N THR A 35 15.64 11.68 -18.00
CA THR A 35 14.76 11.71 -16.84
C THR A 35 13.60 10.74 -17.04
N GLU A 36 13.25 10.06 -15.98
CA GLU A 36 12.11 9.17 -15.90
C GLU A 36 11.26 9.58 -14.70
N ASN A 37 9.99 9.86 -14.95
CA ASN A 37 9.04 10.21 -13.91
C ASN A 37 7.91 9.20 -13.91
N THR A 38 7.73 8.50 -12.81
CA THR A 38 6.67 7.51 -12.62
C THR A 38 5.73 8.00 -11.54
N VAL A 39 4.42 7.96 -11.81
CA VAL A 39 3.39 8.31 -10.85
C VAL A 39 2.64 7.05 -10.46
N ARG A 40 2.58 6.76 -9.16
CA ARG A 40 1.72 5.72 -8.61
C ARG A 40 0.38 6.32 -8.27
N LEU A 41 -0.68 5.83 -8.90
CA LEU A 41 -2.03 6.28 -8.61
C LEU A 41 -2.49 5.70 -7.28
N LYS A 42 -3.29 6.48 -6.53
CA LYS A 42 -3.96 5.97 -5.34
C LYS A 42 -4.96 4.88 -5.74
N PRO A 43 -5.09 3.79 -4.98
CA PRO A 43 -6.20 2.87 -5.14
C PRO A 43 -7.51 3.60 -4.83
N ARG A 44 -8.59 3.19 -5.48
CA ARG A 44 -9.94 3.75 -5.26
C ARG A 44 -10.89 2.65 -4.82
N TYR A 45 -11.82 2.97 -3.96
CA TYR A 45 -12.85 2.02 -3.54
C TYR A 45 -13.63 1.44 -4.71
N SER A 46 -13.84 2.22 -5.79
CA SER A 46 -14.50 1.77 -7.01
C SER A 46 -13.75 0.69 -7.80
N GLU A 47 -12.48 0.47 -7.50
CA GLU A 47 -11.66 -0.59 -8.11
C GLU A 47 -11.77 -1.92 -7.35
N PHE A 48 -12.40 -1.91 -6.19
CA PHE A 48 -12.58 -3.05 -5.30
C PHE A 48 -14.06 -3.23 -4.99
N ASP A 49 -14.49 -4.47 -4.90
CA ASP A 49 -15.85 -4.82 -4.50
C ASP A 49 -15.95 -4.81 -2.96
N LEU A 50 -15.95 -3.60 -2.39
CA LEU A 50 -16.00 -3.36 -0.95
C LEU A 50 -17.33 -2.75 -0.55
N LEU A 51 -17.87 -3.22 0.57
CA LEU A 51 -19.07 -2.65 1.17
C LEU A 51 -18.82 -1.20 1.61
N ASN A 52 -19.74 -0.32 1.28
CA ASN A 52 -19.80 1.02 1.87
C ASN A 52 -20.37 0.96 3.30
N SER A 53 -20.42 2.11 4.00
CA SER A 53 -20.91 2.15 5.38
C SER A 53 -22.35 1.70 5.50
N GLN A 54 -23.23 2.10 4.59
CA GLN A 54 -24.64 1.72 4.61
C GLN A 54 -24.81 0.21 4.39
N GLU A 55 -24.14 -0.35 3.42
CA GLU A 55 -24.15 -1.79 3.15
C GLU A 55 -23.60 -2.59 4.33
N THR A 56 -22.51 -2.09 4.94
CA THR A 56 -21.93 -2.70 6.14
C THR A 56 -22.90 -2.68 7.31
N MET A 57 -23.62 -1.58 7.53
CA MET A 57 -24.63 -1.49 8.59
C MET A 57 -25.82 -2.41 8.31
N SER A 58 -26.25 -2.53 7.06
CA SER A 58 -27.30 -3.48 6.63
C SER A 58 -26.88 -4.93 6.87
N LEU A 59 -25.62 -5.26 6.55
CA LEU A 59 -25.06 -6.58 6.84
C LEU A 59 -25.06 -6.88 8.34
N TYR A 60 -24.69 -5.90 9.18
CA TYR A 60 -24.72 -6.07 10.63
C TYR A 60 -26.13 -6.30 11.16
N GLN A 61 -27.12 -5.61 10.61
CA GLN A 61 -28.54 -5.86 10.92
C GLN A 61 -28.96 -7.27 10.55
N GLU A 62 -28.65 -7.73 9.35
CA GLU A 62 -28.95 -9.07 8.90
C GLU A 62 -28.28 -10.15 9.76
N MET A 63 -27.02 -9.94 10.12
CA MET A 63 -26.29 -10.85 11.03
C MET A 63 -26.97 -10.94 12.39
N ASN A 64 -27.45 -9.82 12.90
CA ASN A 64 -28.19 -9.78 14.16
C ASN A 64 -29.50 -10.54 14.05
N ASP A 65 -30.29 -10.32 12.99
CA ASP A 65 -31.61 -10.94 12.80
C ASP A 65 -31.51 -12.45 12.60
N LYS A 66 -30.41 -12.93 12.00
CA LYS A 66 -30.08 -14.34 11.86
C LYS A 66 -29.46 -14.97 13.12
N GLY A 67 -29.30 -14.22 14.20
CA GLY A 67 -28.73 -14.71 15.46
C GLY A 67 -27.21 -14.90 15.44
N TYR A 68 -26.50 -14.33 14.49
CA TYR A 68 -25.04 -14.44 14.40
C TYR A 68 -24.28 -13.57 15.42
N PHE A 69 -24.98 -12.83 16.25
CA PHE A 69 -24.39 -12.04 17.35
C PHE A 69 -23.64 -12.89 18.39
N GLY A 70 -24.04 -14.14 18.59
CA GLY A 70 -23.40 -15.05 19.52
C GLY A 70 -22.23 -15.86 18.96
N ILE A 71 -21.93 -15.71 17.67
CA ILE A 71 -20.89 -16.50 17.04
C ILE A 71 -19.53 -15.93 17.40
N SER A 72 -18.91 -16.59 18.35
CA SER A 72 -17.48 -16.60 18.65
C SER A 72 -16.80 -15.25 18.88
N ASN A 73 -16.13 -15.13 20.00
CA ASN A 73 -15.15 -14.07 20.31
C ASN A 73 -14.15 -13.73 19.18
N SER A 74 -14.03 -14.54 18.16
CA SER A 74 -13.15 -14.30 17.02
C SER A 74 -13.61 -13.14 16.12
N LEU A 75 -14.90 -12.93 15.95
CA LEU A 75 -15.44 -11.76 15.24
C LEU A 75 -15.39 -10.50 16.10
N TYR A 76 -15.46 -10.64 17.40
CA TYR A 76 -15.36 -9.55 18.38
C TYR A 76 -13.96 -9.34 18.91
N GLY A 77 -13.05 -10.24 18.64
CA GLY A 77 -11.71 -10.27 19.22
C GLY A 77 -10.83 -9.08 18.88
N ARG A 78 -11.32 -8.23 18.01
CA ARG A 78 -10.67 -6.95 17.68
C ARG A 78 -11.36 -5.80 18.39
N ARG A 79 -11.55 -5.82 19.63
CA ARG A 79 -11.99 -4.77 20.56
C ARG A 79 -12.28 -3.37 19.96
N SER A 80 -12.71 -3.28 18.69
CA SER A 80 -12.93 -2.05 17.94
C SER A 80 -13.96 -2.27 16.82
N GLY A 81 -14.47 -1.17 16.26
CA GLY A 81 -15.44 -1.16 15.18
C GLY A 81 -16.88 -1.11 15.67
N ILE A 82 -17.79 -0.77 14.75
CA ILE A 82 -19.19 -0.50 15.04
C ILE A 82 -19.92 -1.75 15.56
N TYR A 83 -19.64 -2.90 14.98
CA TYR A 83 -20.26 -4.15 15.41
C TYR A 83 -19.86 -4.53 16.85
N TYR A 84 -18.60 -4.31 17.22
CA TYR A 84 -18.14 -4.53 18.59
C TYR A 84 -18.81 -3.55 19.56
N GLN A 85 -18.94 -2.28 19.17
CA GLN A 85 -19.62 -1.27 20.00
C GLN A 85 -21.09 -1.61 20.22
N LEU A 86 -21.78 -2.07 19.16
CA LEU A 86 -23.16 -2.53 19.23
C LEU A 86 -23.27 -3.71 20.23
N TYR A 87 -22.46 -4.75 20.04
CA TYR A 87 -22.44 -5.91 20.92
C TYR A 87 -22.17 -5.52 22.38
N LYS A 88 -21.15 -4.71 22.61
CA LYS A 88 -20.81 -4.23 23.94
C LYS A 88 -21.94 -3.41 24.55
N GLY A 89 -22.58 -2.57 23.77
CA GLY A 89 -23.70 -1.73 24.20
C GLY A 89 -24.87 -2.55 24.74
N VAL A 90 -25.25 -3.63 24.04
CA VAL A 90 -26.39 -4.49 24.43
C VAL A 90 -26.04 -5.58 25.46
N SER A 91 -24.75 -5.79 25.75
CA SER A 91 -24.29 -6.85 26.68
C SER A 91 -23.66 -6.34 27.97
N THR A 92 -23.37 -5.04 28.06
CA THR A 92 -22.69 -4.44 29.22
C THR A 92 -23.65 -3.51 29.97
N VAL A 93 -23.78 -3.70 31.28
CA VAL A 93 -24.56 -2.82 32.14
C VAL A 93 -23.77 -1.57 32.48
N ASN A 94 -24.40 -0.41 32.37
CA ASN A 94 -23.85 0.84 32.83
C ASN A 94 -23.93 0.89 34.37
N PRO A 95 -22.81 0.98 35.07
CA PRO A 95 -22.82 0.96 36.55
C PRO A 95 -23.51 2.19 37.19
N ALA A 96 -23.63 3.30 36.44
CA ALA A 96 -24.26 4.52 36.95
C ALA A 96 -25.80 4.46 36.92
N THR A 97 -26.37 3.70 35.98
CA THR A 97 -27.81 3.63 35.74
C THR A 97 -28.43 2.26 36.07
N GLY A 98 -27.59 1.21 36.17
CA GLY A 98 -28.06 -0.16 36.37
C GLY A 98 -28.71 -0.79 35.12
N THR A 99 -28.69 -0.09 33.98
CA THR A 99 -29.29 -0.54 32.70
C THR A 99 -28.20 -0.81 31.68
N TYR A 100 -28.52 -1.55 30.62
CA TYR A 100 -27.57 -1.73 29.50
C TYR A 100 -27.28 -0.37 28.85
N TYR A 101 -26.04 -0.19 28.33
CA TYR A 101 -25.68 1.02 27.59
C TYR A 101 -26.55 1.25 26.36
N LEU A 102 -26.99 0.16 25.73
CA LEU A 102 -27.94 0.18 24.62
C LEU A 102 -29.03 -0.87 24.93
N PRO A 103 -30.35 -0.48 24.88
CA PRO A 103 -31.42 -1.46 24.99
C PRO A 103 -31.26 -2.58 23.96
N ASN A 104 -31.47 -3.81 24.40
CA ASN A 104 -31.33 -4.98 23.53
C ASN A 104 -32.64 -5.24 22.76
N THR A 105 -33.14 -4.21 22.06
CA THR A 105 -34.31 -4.29 21.19
C THR A 105 -33.92 -4.08 19.73
N PRO A 106 -34.68 -4.65 18.77
CA PRO A 106 -34.38 -4.46 17.36
C PRO A 106 -34.30 -2.99 16.95
N GLU A 107 -35.23 -2.16 17.47
CA GLU A 107 -35.34 -0.72 17.18
C GLU A 107 -34.06 0.01 17.64
N ALA A 108 -33.64 -0.21 18.90
CA ALA A 108 -32.47 0.45 19.46
C ALA A 108 -31.18 0.08 18.72
N ARG A 109 -31.06 -1.17 18.30
CA ARG A 109 -29.92 -1.64 17.48
C ARG A 109 -29.93 -0.99 16.11
N MET A 110 -31.09 -0.95 15.44
CA MET A 110 -31.25 -0.30 14.15
C MET A 110 -30.92 1.20 14.23
N ASP A 111 -31.40 1.90 15.24
CA ASP A 111 -31.10 3.31 15.46
C ASP A 111 -29.62 3.56 15.72
N PHE A 112 -28.96 2.65 16.43
CA PHE A 112 -27.51 2.70 16.62
C PHE A 112 -26.76 2.56 15.29
N LEU A 113 -27.11 1.58 14.46
CA LEU A 113 -26.47 1.34 13.17
C LEU A 113 -26.70 2.50 12.20
N ARG A 114 -27.91 3.05 12.13
CA ARG A 114 -28.27 4.21 11.30
C ARG A 114 -27.37 5.43 11.54
N LYS A 115 -26.92 5.66 12.76
CA LYS A 115 -26.00 6.76 13.06
C LYS A 115 -24.67 6.66 12.35
N HIS A 116 -24.31 5.47 11.87
CA HIS A 116 -23.03 5.18 11.24
C HIS A 116 -23.13 4.91 9.73
N GLU A 117 -24.33 4.93 9.15
CA GLU A 117 -24.57 4.64 7.73
C GLU A 117 -23.76 5.54 6.77
N TYR A 118 -23.56 6.79 7.17
CA TYR A 118 -22.94 7.80 6.31
C TYR A 118 -21.51 8.13 6.69
N ALA A 119 -20.87 7.31 7.51
CA ALA A 119 -19.50 7.55 7.94
C ALA A 119 -18.48 7.53 6.77
N ASN A 120 -18.65 6.62 5.82
CA ASN A 120 -17.92 6.48 4.55
C ASN A 120 -16.46 7.01 4.56
N THR A 121 -15.65 6.54 5.50
CA THR A 121 -14.26 6.94 5.59
C THR A 121 -13.48 6.37 4.42
N ASP A 122 -12.90 7.24 3.60
CA ASP A 122 -11.99 6.83 2.54
C ASP A 122 -10.60 6.54 3.12
N TRP A 123 -10.39 5.28 3.46
CA TRP A 123 -9.10 4.81 4.00
C TRP A 123 -7.97 4.89 2.98
N PHE A 124 -8.28 4.76 1.69
CA PHE A 124 -7.25 4.88 0.66
C PHE A 124 -6.76 6.32 0.57
N ASP A 125 -7.65 7.30 0.68
CA ASP A 125 -7.25 8.71 0.69
C ASP A 125 -6.45 9.09 1.95
N LEU A 126 -6.75 8.48 3.08
CA LEU A 126 -6.04 8.71 4.33
C LEU A 126 -4.66 8.03 4.37
N LEU A 127 -4.52 6.85 3.79
CA LEU A 127 -3.31 6.03 3.92
C LEU A 127 -2.33 6.20 2.76
N PHE A 128 -2.82 6.57 1.56
CA PHE A 128 -2.01 6.66 0.36
C PHE A 128 -1.92 8.08 -0.16
N THR A 129 -0.80 8.38 -0.78
CA THR A 129 -0.56 9.68 -1.41
C THR A 129 0.04 9.47 -2.80
N MET A 130 -0.36 10.30 -3.75
CA MET A 130 0.27 10.34 -5.07
C MET A 130 1.54 11.19 -4.98
N LYS A 131 2.68 10.53 -5.04
CA LYS A 131 3.98 11.21 -5.14
C LYS A 131 4.73 10.66 -6.34
N PRO A 132 5.37 11.51 -7.13
CA PRO A 132 6.18 11.05 -8.25
C PRO A 132 7.45 10.35 -7.73
N ILE A 133 7.84 9.31 -8.44
CA ILE A 133 9.17 8.75 -8.38
C ILE A 133 9.94 9.43 -9.50
N THR A 134 11.06 10.02 -9.20
CA THR A 134 11.90 10.71 -10.18
C THR A 134 13.26 10.06 -10.27
N ASN A 135 13.72 9.85 -11.49
CA ASN A 135 15.05 9.35 -11.80
C ASN A 135 15.70 10.28 -12.82
N HIS A 136 16.83 10.84 -12.47
CA HIS A 136 17.59 11.75 -13.30
C HIS A 136 18.98 11.17 -13.51
N VAL A 137 19.42 11.04 -14.76
CA VAL A 137 20.74 10.52 -15.08
C VAL A 137 21.43 11.43 -16.08
N ILE A 138 22.61 11.90 -15.72
CA ILE A 138 23.53 12.60 -16.62
C ILE A 138 24.64 11.65 -16.99
N THR A 139 24.90 11.49 -18.28
CA THR A 139 25.97 10.66 -18.79
C THR A 139 26.90 11.48 -19.66
N LEU A 140 28.19 11.33 -19.42
CA LEU A 140 29.26 11.90 -20.21
C LEU A 140 30.02 10.79 -20.90
N SER A 141 30.19 10.86 -22.21
CA SER A 141 30.98 9.88 -22.96
C SER A 141 31.76 10.55 -24.07
N GLY A 142 32.96 10.06 -24.32
CA GLY A 142 33.83 10.58 -25.40
C GLY A 142 35.21 10.00 -25.31
N GLY A 143 36.12 10.38 -26.23
CA GLY A 143 37.51 9.94 -26.15
C GLY A 143 38.37 10.50 -27.25
N GLY A 144 39.66 10.64 -26.92
CA GLY A 144 40.72 10.97 -27.88
C GLY A 144 41.32 9.70 -28.50
N LYS A 145 42.47 9.87 -29.18
CA LYS A 145 43.18 8.76 -29.85
C LYS A 145 43.53 7.62 -28.88
N ASN A 146 43.97 7.97 -27.68
CA ASN A 146 44.46 7.01 -26.68
C ASN A 146 43.58 6.92 -25.43
N THR A 147 42.52 7.67 -25.38
CA THR A 147 41.62 7.75 -24.19
C THR A 147 40.19 7.42 -24.58
N ALA A 148 39.48 6.75 -23.66
CA ALA A 148 38.05 6.55 -23.75
C ALA A 148 37.47 6.87 -22.36
N THR A 149 36.55 7.81 -22.29
CA THR A 149 35.99 8.31 -21.04
C THR A 149 34.49 8.03 -21.02
N TYR A 150 34.03 7.48 -19.92
CA TYR A 150 32.60 7.35 -19.59
C TYR A 150 32.41 7.75 -18.14
N ALA A 151 31.48 8.63 -17.88
CA ALA A 151 31.05 8.99 -16.54
C ALA A 151 29.54 9.12 -16.52
N SER A 152 28.89 8.70 -15.44
CA SER A 152 27.50 8.94 -15.24
C SER A 152 27.22 9.27 -13.77
N ILE A 153 26.28 10.18 -13.57
CA ILE A 153 25.74 10.51 -12.26
C ILE A 153 24.23 10.37 -12.32
N GLY A 154 23.66 9.68 -11.33
CA GLY A 154 22.24 9.47 -11.22
C GLY A 154 21.70 9.98 -9.90
N PHE A 155 20.51 10.54 -9.93
CA PHE A 155 19.73 10.91 -8.76
C PHE A 155 18.37 10.22 -8.84
N TYR A 156 18.09 9.39 -7.87
CA TYR A 156 16.81 8.69 -7.73
C TYR A 156 16.11 9.13 -6.47
N HIS A 157 14.84 9.51 -6.59
CA HIS A 157 14.01 9.88 -5.46
C HIS A 157 12.66 9.16 -5.53
N ASP A 158 12.34 8.40 -4.48
CA ASP A 158 11.04 7.78 -4.25
C ASP A 158 10.56 8.20 -2.85
N ALA A 159 9.56 9.05 -2.80
CA ALA A 159 8.97 9.53 -1.55
C ALA A 159 8.00 8.53 -0.89
N GLY A 160 7.88 7.34 -1.47
CA GLY A 160 6.96 6.31 -1.02
C GLY A 160 5.50 6.57 -1.40
N TRP A 161 4.65 5.60 -1.15
CA TRP A 161 3.23 5.62 -1.51
C TRP A 161 2.32 5.86 -0.30
N THR A 162 2.79 5.53 0.88
CA THR A 162 2.04 5.64 2.13
C THR A 162 2.31 6.96 2.85
N VAL A 163 1.33 7.41 3.64
CA VAL A 163 1.41 8.65 4.43
C VAL A 163 2.16 8.43 5.76
N THR A 164 2.98 7.38 5.86
CA THR A 164 3.64 6.93 7.10
C THR A 164 4.49 7.97 7.81
N ASP A 165 4.91 9.04 7.12
CA ASP A 165 5.71 10.11 7.74
C ASP A 165 4.91 11.10 8.60
N LYS A 166 3.58 10.97 8.66
CA LYS A 166 2.73 11.87 9.47
C LYS A 166 2.21 11.24 10.77
N VAL A 167 2.49 9.98 10.99
CA VAL A 167 2.10 9.28 12.24
C VAL A 167 3.36 9.06 13.07
N ARG A 168 3.82 10.13 13.68
CA ARG A 168 4.71 10.10 14.85
C ARG A 168 3.97 10.62 16.04
#